data_bbb83a89e56e9e2e8c7067007721decc
#
_entry.id   bbb83a89e56e9e2e8c7067007721decc
#
_cell.length_a   1.000
_cell.length_b   1.000
_cell.length_c   1.000
_cell.angle_alpha   90.00
_cell.angle_beta   90.00
_cell.angle_gamma   90.00
#
_symmetry.space_group_name_H-M   'P 1'
#
loop_
_entity.id
_entity.type
_entity.pdbx_description
1 polymer ?
#
loop_
_entity_poly.entity_id
_entity_poly.type
_entity_poly.pdbx_seq_one_letter_code
_entity_poly.pdbx_strand_id
1 'polypeptide(L)'
;MLGRPIGLPKTGVFALMDLIGIDLIPKVGESLQSRLDQEDPFHKISGPGEDIIMSMIEEGNTGRKGKGGFYRLNRDDGKKVKEARDLSSGEYRKANRKAAFPSAKMGKRGLSALMDCDDDGARFVTDVLLDTLAYAAFIVPDVSDDIYSIDG
;
A
#
# COMPACT_ATOMS: atom_id res chain seq x y z
N MET A 1 0.87 -3.07 8.92
CA MET A 1 1.08 -4.48 8.61
C MET A 1 1.94 -4.67 7.38
N LEU A 2 1.61 -4.07 6.26
CA LEU A 2 2.49 -4.03 5.07
C LEU A 2 3.71 -3.15 5.35
N GLY A 3 4.80 -3.76 5.77
CA GLY A 3 6.04 -3.10 6.17
C GLY A 3 7.07 -4.12 6.65
N ARG A 4 7.91 -3.78 7.62
CA ARG A 4 8.99 -4.65 8.12
C ARG A 4 8.60 -6.13 8.41
N PRO A 5 7.41 -6.45 8.94
CA PRO A 5 7.04 -7.84 9.20
C PRO A 5 7.05 -8.74 7.97
N ILE A 6 6.84 -8.18 6.79
CA ILE A 6 6.82 -8.89 5.50
C ILE A 6 7.97 -8.46 4.57
N GLY A 7 9.07 -7.96 5.13
CA GLY A 7 10.23 -7.53 4.35
C GLY A 7 10.12 -6.16 3.68
N LEU A 8 8.97 -5.49 3.75
CA LEU A 8 8.79 -4.18 3.15
C LEU A 8 9.36 -3.03 4.03
N PRO A 9 9.67 -1.86 3.43
CA PRO A 9 10.18 -0.71 4.15
C PRO A 9 9.31 -0.28 5.33
N LYS A 10 9.93 0.24 6.39
CA LYS A 10 9.25 0.71 7.62
C LYS A 10 8.18 1.79 7.34
N THR A 11 8.30 2.49 6.24
CA THR A 11 7.40 3.58 5.87
C THR A 11 5.95 3.11 5.74
N GLY A 12 5.75 1.87 5.27
CA GLY A 12 4.43 1.34 4.91
C GLY A 12 3.93 1.93 3.58
N VAL A 13 2.92 1.28 3.00
CA VAL A 13 2.44 1.60 1.64
C VAL A 13 1.88 3.01 1.55
N PHE A 14 0.92 3.38 2.39
CA PHE A 14 0.27 4.70 2.32
C PHE A 14 1.22 5.87 2.56
N ALA A 15 2.16 5.73 3.49
CA ALA A 15 3.14 6.79 3.74
C ALA A 15 4.22 6.86 2.65
N LEU A 16 4.45 5.76 1.92
CA LEU A 16 5.28 5.75 0.72
C LEU A 16 4.57 6.47 -0.43
N MET A 17 3.28 6.21 -0.64
CA MET A 17 2.46 6.94 -1.62
C MET A 17 2.46 8.45 -1.36
N ASP A 18 2.33 8.88 -0.09
CA ASP A 18 2.45 10.29 0.29
C ASP A 18 3.83 10.88 -0.01
N LEU A 19 4.88 10.07 0.03
CA LEU A 19 6.26 10.50 -0.22
C LEU A 19 6.53 10.71 -1.71
N ILE A 20 6.10 9.75 -2.54
CA ILE A 20 6.33 9.80 -4.00
C ILE A 20 5.38 10.74 -4.72
N GLY A 21 4.18 10.91 -4.19
CA GLY A 21 3.07 11.66 -4.76
C GLY A 21 1.95 10.75 -5.25
N ILE A 22 0.76 10.94 -4.69
CA ILE A 22 -0.44 10.13 -4.99
C ILE A 22 -0.85 10.28 -6.46
N ASP A 23 -0.61 11.44 -7.04
CA ASP A 23 -0.88 11.77 -8.45
C ASP A 23 -0.01 10.99 -9.46
N LEU A 24 1.05 10.32 -9.01
CA LEU A 24 1.84 9.43 -9.84
C LEU A 24 1.20 8.05 -10.01
N ILE A 25 0.36 7.62 -9.08
CA ILE A 25 -0.21 6.26 -9.07
C ILE A 25 -1.03 5.98 -10.34
N PRO A 26 -2.01 6.82 -10.73
CA PRO A 26 -2.76 6.61 -11.97
C PRO A 26 -1.86 6.61 -13.20
N LYS A 27 -0.88 7.52 -13.28
CA LYS A 27 0.03 7.61 -14.42
C LYS A 27 0.90 6.37 -14.60
N VAL A 28 1.38 5.80 -13.48
CA VAL A 28 2.11 4.52 -13.51
C VAL A 28 1.19 3.39 -13.92
N GLY A 29 -0.04 3.34 -13.38
CA GLY A 29 -1.05 2.36 -13.77
C GLY A 29 -1.35 2.39 -15.26
N GLU A 30 -1.66 3.56 -15.82
CA GLU A 30 -1.91 3.77 -17.25
C GLU A 30 -0.70 3.36 -18.11
N SER A 31 0.51 3.71 -17.67
CA SER A 31 1.74 3.34 -18.37
C SER A 31 1.95 1.83 -18.40
N LEU A 32 1.67 1.12 -17.31
CA LEU A 32 1.74 -0.34 -17.25
C LEU A 32 0.66 -0.97 -18.13
N GLN A 33 -0.60 -0.55 -17.98
CA GLN A 33 -1.72 -1.05 -18.76
C GLN A 33 -1.51 -0.92 -20.28
N SER A 34 -0.84 0.17 -20.72
CA SER A 34 -0.56 0.40 -22.14
C SER A 34 0.60 -0.44 -22.72
N ARG A 35 1.41 -1.06 -21.87
CA ARG A 35 2.64 -1.77 -22.27
C ARG A 35 2.60 -3.26 -22.03
N LEU A 36 1.78 -3.70 -21.08
CA LEU A 36 1.63 -5.10 -20.73
C LEU A 36 0.69 -5.80 -21.73
N ASP A 37 0.92 -7.08 -21.96
CA ASP A 37 0.06 -7.91 -22.80
C ASP A 37 -1.37 -7.94 -22.25
N GLN A 38 -2.36 -8.09 -23.14
CA GLN A 38 -3.78 -8.05 -22.75
C GLN A 38 -4.18 -9.16 -21.76
N GLU A 39 -3.43 -10.26 -21.74
CA GLU A 39 -3.64 -11.39 -20.84
C GLU A 39 -2.94 -11.23 -19.50
N ASP A 40 -2.14 -10.16 -19.32
CA ASP A 40 -1.41 -9.92 -18.07
C ASP A 40 -2.38 -9.75 -16.90
N PRO A 41 -2.14 -10.48 -15.78
CA PRO A 41 -2.96 -10.37 -14.58
C PRO A 41 -3.07 -8.95 -14.01
N PHE A 42 -2.13 -8.06 -14.30
CA PHE A 42 -2.16 -6.66 -13.90
C PHE A 42 -3.44 -5.95 -14.35
N HIS A 43 -4.01 -6.30 -15.52
CA HIS A 43 -5.27 -5.71 -16.02
C HIS A 43 -6.49 -6.04 -15.15
N LYS A 44 -6.39 -7.02 -14.26
CA LYS A 44 -7.44 -7.39 -13.29
C LYS A 44 -7.35 -6.61 -11.98
N ILE A 45 -6.27 -5.82 -11.80
CA ILE A 45 -6.10 -4.97 -10.62
C ILE A 45 -6.96 -3.73 -10.80
N SER A 46 -8.18 -3.77 -10.32
CA SER A 46 -9.12 -2.64 -10.28
C SER A 46 -9.93 -2.70 -9.00
N GLY A 47 -10.49 -1.58 -8.59
CA GLY A 47 -11.36 -1.58 -7.42
C GLY A 47 -11.60 -0.20 -6.81
N PRO A 48 -12.36 -0.13 -5.71
CA PRO A 48 -12.76 1.14 -5.07
C PRO A 48 -11.59 2.01 -4.61
N GLY A 49 -10.38 1.46 -4.57
CA GLY A 49 -9.16 2.22 -4.27
C GLY A 49 -8.84 3.29 -5.32
N GLU A 50 -9.20 3.08 -6.58
CA GLU A 50 -9.00 4.05 -7.65
C GLU A 50 -9.83 5.31 -7.42
N ASP A 51 -11.10 5.18 -7.06
CA ASP A 51 -11.99 6.30 -6.77
C ASP A 51 -11.47 7.14 -5.60
N ILE A 52 -10.93 6.48 -4.57
CA ILE A 52 -10.32 7.16 -3.42
C ILE A 52 -9.10 7.96 -3.88
N ILE A 53 -8.22 7.38 -4.69
CA ILE A 53 -7.03 8.05 -5.23
C ILE A 53 -7.43 9.26 -6.08
N MET A 54 -8.39 9.11 -6.98
CA MET A 54 -8.86 10.20 -7.85
C MET A 54 -9.50 11.33 -7.05
N SER A 55 -10.36 11.02 -6.09
CA SER A 55 -10.94 12.02 -5.18
C SER A 55 -9.86 12.79 -4.41
N MET A 56 -8.84 12.11 -3.91
CA MET A 56 -7.73 12.75 -3.20
C MET A 56 -6.94 13.71 -4.10
N ILE A 57 -6.75 13.35 -5.37
CA ILE A 57 -6.04 14.20 -6.36
C ILE A 57 -6.88 15.44 -6.65
N GLU A 58 -8.17 15.30 -6.89
CA GLU A 58 -9.11 16.42 -7.14
C GLU A 58 -9.16 17.41 -5.98
N GLU A 59 -9.15 16.92 -4.75
CA GLU A 59 -9.07 17.73 -3.53
C GLU A 59 -7.71 18.43 -3.35
N GLY A 60 -6.67 18.05 -4.11
CA GLY A 60 -5.30 18.51 -3.95
C GLY A 60 -4.53 17.82 -2.82
N ASN A 61 -5.03 16.67 -2.34
CA ASN A 61 -4.41 15.84 -1.32
C ASN A 61 -3.42 14.84 -1.97
N THR A 62 -2.42 15.35 -2.66
CA THR A 62 -1.48 14.56 -3.48
C THR A 62 -0.25 14.05 -2.70
N GLY A 63 -0.28 14.09 -1.39
CA GLY A 63 0.82 13.66 -0.52
C GLY A 63 1.59 14.84 0.08
N ARG A 64 2.88 14.65 0.38
CA ARG A 64 3.72 15.66 1.08
C ARG A 64 3.90 16.96 0.31
N LYS A 65 3.75 16.95 -1.00
CA LYS A 65 3.87 18.12 -1.87
C LYS A 65 2.56 18.90 -1.98
N GLY A 66 1.42 18.28 -1.65
CA GLY A 66 0.10 18.87 -1.70
C GLY A 66 -0.39 19.37 -0.33
N LYS A 67 -1.71 19.53 -0.22
CA LYS A 67 -2.37 19.92 1.05
C LYS A 67 -2.24 18.84 2.15
N GLY A 68 -2.00 17.61 1.76
CA GLY A 68 -1.88 16.41 2.57
C GLY A 68 -1.93 15.18 1.67
N GLY A 69 -2.04 13.99 2.26
CA GLY A 69 -2.19 12.73 1.57
C GLY A 69 -2.98 11.76 2.45
N PHE A 70 -2.63 10.49 2.49
CA PHE A 70 -3.19 9.55 3.49
C PHE A 70 -2.88 9.99 4.92
N TYR A 71 -1.78 10.74 5.07
CA TYR A 71 -1.42 11.40 6.31
C TYR A 71 -1.15 12.89 6.07
N ARG A 72 -1.49 13.71 7.08
CA ARG A 72 -1.10 15.11 7.12
C ARG A 72 -0.64 15.53 8.51
N LEU A 73 0.02 16.67 8.57
CA LEU A 73 0.42 17.33 9.80
C LEU A 73 -0.48 18.54 10.00
N ASN A 74 -1.44 18.43 10.93
CA ASN A 74 -2.24 19.55 11.35
C ASN A 74 -1.43 20.44 12.31
N ARG A 75 -1.50 21.77 12.11
CA ARG A 75 -0.79 22.80 12.89
C ARG A 75 -1.71 23.89 13.39
N ASP A 76 -3.03 23.74 13.23
CA ASP A 76 -4.00 24.82 13.45
C ASP A 76 -4.00 25.32 14.91
N ASP A 77 -3.74 24.45 15.88
CA ASP A 77 -3.69 24.80 17.33
C ASP A 77 -2.26 25.05 17.85
N GLY A 78 -1.30 25.38 16.97
CA GLY A 78 0.12 25.57 17.37
C GLY A 78 0.85 24.28 17.74
N LYS A 79 0.16 23.14 17.79
CA LYS A 79 0.74 21.81 18.04
C LYS A 79 0.74 20.99 16.76
N LYS A 80 1.86 20.29 16.52
CA LYS A 80 1.97 19.36 15.38
C LYS A 80 1.21 18.07 15.70
N VAL A 81 0.01 17.91 15.17
CA VAL A 81 -0.79 16.68 15.29
C VAL A 81 -0.72 15.91 13.97
N LYS A 82 -0.26 14.66 14.02
CA LYS A 82 -0.33 13.77 12.86
C LYS A 82 -1.76 13.25 12.75
N GLU A 83 -2.37 13.47 11.59
CA GLU A 83 -3.68 12.98 11.21
C GLU A 83 -3.57 11.93 10.11
N ALA A 84 -4.56 11.06 10.05
CA ALA A 84 -4.76 10.08 9.00
C ALA A 84 -6.13 10.29 8.36
N ARG A 85 -6.22 10.14 7.03
CA ARG A 85 -7.47 10.18 6.30
C ARG A 85 -8.29 8.93 6.61
N ASP A 86 -9.55 9.10 6.93
CA ASP A 86 -10.53 8.04 6.95
C ASP A 86 -10.96 7.74 5.51
N LEU A 87 -10.77 6.50 5.05
CA LEU A 87 -11.00 6.15 3.66
C LEU A 87 -12.49 6.05 3.30
N SER A 88 -13.36 5.93 4.30
CA SER A 88 -14.80 5.86 4.09
C SER A 88 -15.46 7.23 4.02
N SER A 89 -15.04 8.16 4.91
CA SER A 89 -15.63 9.51 4.99
C SER A 89 -14.81 10.57 4.25
N GLY A 90 -13.55 10.30 3.95
CA GLY A 90 -12.61 11.29 3.42
C GLY A 90 -12.07 12.28 4.46
N GLU A 91 -12.57 12.25 5.69
CA GLU A 91 -12.18 13.19 6.74
C GLU A 91 -10.85 12.82 7.40
N TYR A 92 -10.15 13.84 7.89
CA TYR A 92 -8.92 13.64 8.65
C TYR A 92 -9.21 13.54 10.14
N ARG A 93 -8.63 12.53 10.78
CA ARG A 93 -8.70 12.32 12.23
C ARG A 93 -7.32 12.05 12.79
N LYS A 94 -7.12 12.31 14.09
CA LYS A 94 -5.86 12.03 14.78
C LYS A 94 -5.41 10.59 14.51
N ALA A 95 -4.19 10.44 13.99
CA ALA A 95 -3.65 9.14 13.64
C ALA A 95 -3.52 8.25 14.89
N ASN A 96 -4.16 7.08 14.84
CA ASN A 96 -4.02 6.06 15.87
C ASN A 96 -2.85 5.14 15.49
N ARG A 97 -1.84 5.05 16.37
CA ARG A 97 -0.67 4.19 16.16
C ARG A 97 -0.79 2.84 16.86
N LYS A 98 -1.89 2.58 17.57
CA LYS A 98 -2.10 1.28 18.22
C LYS A 98 -2.44 0.26 17.15
N ALA A 99 -1.79 -0.89 17.21
CA ALA A 99 -2.12 -2.01 16.36
C ALA A 99 -3.56 -2.46 16.62
N ALA A 100 -4.37 -2.47 15.55
CA ALA A 100 -5.77 -2.89 15.63
C ALA A 100 -5.91 -4.42 15.77
N PHE A 101 -4.94 -5.17 15.19
CA PHE A 101 -5.00 -6.62 15.12
C PHE A 101 -3.88 -7.29 15.93
N PRO A 102 -4.14 -8.46 16.55
CA PRO A 102 -3.12 -9.28 17.22
C PRO A 102 -1.94 -9.62 16.30
N SER A 103 -2.21 -9.98 15.03
CA SER A 103 -1.23 -10.28 13.99
C SER A 103 -0.19 -9.18 13.79
N ALA A 104 -0.57 -7.91 13.94
CA ALA A 104 0.36 -6.77 13.84
C ALA A 104 1.48 -6.79 14.91
N LYS A 105 1.25 -7.45 16.05
CA LYS A 105 2.25 -7.65 17.09
C LYS A 105 3.10 -8.89 16.81
N MET A 106 2.50 -9.91 16.19
CA MET A 106 3.16 -11.17 15.85
C MET A 106 4.18 -11.03 14.73
N GLY A 107 4.04 -10.05 13.83
CA GLY A 107 5.05 -9.74 12.82
C GLY A 107 6.47 -9.49 13.35
N LYS A 108 6.63 -9.19 14.64
CA LYS A 108 7.95 -9.12 15.29
C LYS A 108 8.59 -10.50 15.49
N ARG A 109 7.80 -11.57 15.45
CA ARG A 109 8.23 -12.97 15.59
C ARG A 109 8.48 -13.64 14.25
N GLY A 110 8.26 -12.92 13.15
CA GLY A 110 8.43 -13.40 11.79
C GLY A 110 7.11 -13.52 11.03
N LEU A 111 7.24 -13.74 9.72
CA LEU A 111 6.11 -13.81 8.80
C LEU A 111 5.18 -14.98 9.13
N SER A 112 5.73 -16.17 9.39
CA SER A 112 4.93 -17.36 9.73
C SER A 112 4.04 -17.09 10.93
N ALA A 113 4.59 -16.56 12.04
CA ALA A 113 3.81 -16.24 13.23
C ALA A 113 2.73 -15.19 13.00
N LEU A 114 2.89 -14.33 11.99
CA LEU A 114 1.86 -13.37 11.58
C LEU A 114 0.76 -14.08 10.79
N MET A 115 1.13 -14.94 9.85
CA MET A 115 0.19 -15.67 8.98
C MET A 115 -0.64 -16.70 9.75
N ASP A 116 -0.09 -17.27 10.82
CA ASP A 116 -0.76 -18.23 11.71
C ASP A 116 -1.88 -17.59 12.57
N CYS A 117 -2.00 -16.27 12.57
CA CYS A 117 -3.07 -15.58 13.30
C CYS A 117 -4.41 -15.67 12.53
N ASP A 118 -5.49 -15.89 13.28
CA ASP A 118 -6.85 -15.88 12.73
C ASP A 118 -7.51 -14.52 12.97
N ASP A 119 -7.01 -13.49 12.27
CA ASP A 119 -7.64 -12.16 12.23
C ASP A 119 -7.58 -11.55 10.80
N ASP A 120 -8.42 -10.53 10.54
CA ASP A 120 -8.49 -9.88 9.23
C ASP A 120 -7.16 -9.27 8.78
N GLY A 121 -6.33 -8.87 9.73
CA GLY A 121 -5.01 -8.34 9.44
C GLY A 121 -4.07 -9.41 8.89
N ALA A 122 -4.09 -10.61 9.46
CA ALA A 122 -3.30 -11.75 8.98
C ALA A 122 -3.78 -12.20 7.59
N ARG A 123 -5.11 -12.36 7.42
CA ARG A 123 -5.71 -12.70 6.12
C ARG A 123 -5.29 -11.71 5.03
N PHE A 124 -5.47 -10.41 5.28
CA PHE A 124 -5.07 -9.37 4.34
C PHE A 124 -3.59 -9.42 3.95
N VAL A 125 -2.68 -9.62 4.91
CA VAL A 125 -1.23 -9.70 4.60
C VAL A 125 -0.91 -10.96 3.81
N THR A 126 -1.54 -12.08 4.14
CA THR A 126 -1.38 -13.35 3.44
C THR A 126 -1.82 -13.22 1.98
N ASP A 127 -3.00 -12.67 1.73
CA ASP A 127 -3.54 -12.49 0.39
C ASP A 127 -2.62 -11.60 -0.46
N VAL A 128 -2.25 -10.41 0.05
CA VAL A 128 -1.33 -9.50 -0.65
C VAL A 128 0.02 -10.15 -0.96
N LEU A 129 0.56 -10.94 -0.03
CA LEU A 129 1.85 -11.60 -0.24
C LEU A 129 1.73 -12.71 -1.28
N LEU A 130 0.70 -13.55 -1.20
CA LEU A 130 0.49 -14.65 -2.14
C LEU A 130 0.21 -14.14 -3.55
N ASP A 131 -0.59 -13.08 -3.72
CA ASP A 131 -0.83 -12.44 -5.01
C ASP A 131 0.45 -11.87 -5.60
N THR A 132 1.28 -11.22 -4.77
CA THR A 132 2.58 -10.68 -5.19
C THR A 132 3.52 -11.79 -5.66
N LEU A 133 3.61 -12.89 -4.90
CA LEU A 133 4.46 -14.03 -5.26
C LEU A 133 3.93 -14.77 -6.51
N ALA A 134 2.62 -14.92 -6.62
CA ALA A 134 1.99 -15.53 -7.80
C ALA A 134 2.27 -14.71 -9.06
N TYR A 135 2.15 -13.39 -8.98
CA TYR A 135 2.49 -12.50 -10.09
C TYR A 135 3.99 -12.56 -10.45
N ALA A 136 4.87 -12.51 -9.44
CA ALA A 136 6.30 -12.66 -9.66
C ALA A 136 6.64 -13.99 -10.36
N ALA A 137 6.02 -15.09 -9.93
CA ALA A 137 6.21 -16.40 -10.58
C ALA A 137 5.65 -16.44 -12.01
N PHE A 138 4.54 -15.75 -12.26
CA PHE A 138 3.95 -15.64 -13.60
C PHE A 138 4.89 -14.97 -14.60
N ILE A 139 5.57 -13.90 -14.19
CA ILE A 139 6.45 -13.12 -15.09
C ILE A 139 7.86 -13.71 -15.24
N VAL A 140 8.25 -14.72 -14.44
CA VAL A 140 9.60 -15.33 -14.53
C VAL A 140 10.01 -15.70 -15.97
N PRO A 141 9.20 -16.43 -16.77
CA PRO A 141 9.61 -16.85 -18.10
C PRO A 141 9.91 -15.71 -19.07
N ASP A 142 9.31 -14.53 -18.84
CA ASP A 142 9.41 -13.38 -19.73
C ASP A 142 10.53 -12.41 -19.34
N VAL A 143 10.88 -12.35 -18.05
CA VAL A 143 11.82 -11.36 -17.51
C VAL A 143 13.11 -11.97 -17.01
N SER A 144 13.15 -13.28 -16.78
CA SER A 144 14.33 -14.01 -16.27
C SER A 144 14.29 -15.48 -16.56
N ASP A 145 15.47 -16.10 -16.65
CA ASP A 145 15.62 -17.56 -16.83
C ASP A 145 15.41 -18.34 -15.52
N ASP A 146 15.44 -17.67 -14.38
CA ASP A 146 15.31 -18.28 -13.06
C ASP A 146 14.76 -17.32 -11.99
N ILE A 147 14.32 -17.91 -10.85
CA ILE A 147 13.75 -17.17 -9.73
C ILE A 147 14.78 -16.34 -8.95
N TYR A 148 16.06 -16.73 -8.97
CA TYR A 148 17.10 -16.02 -8.22
C TYR A 148 17.36 -14.64 -8.81
N SER A 149 17.24 -14.49 -10.10
CA SER A 149 17.41 -13.21 -10.80
C SER A 149 16.30 -12.20 -10.49
N ILE A 150 15.17 -12.67 -9.95
CA ILE A 150 14.04 -11.82 -9.51
C ILE A 150 14.16 -11.48 -8.02
N ASP A 151 14.57 -12.43 -7.20
CA ASP A 151 14.67 -12.28 -5.76
C ASP A 151 15.92 -11.51 -5.29
N GLY A 152 16.95 -11.45 -6.10
CA GLY A 152 18.21 -10.74 -5.82
C GLY A 152 19.22 -11.57 -5.08
#